data_79c7d39f59c4983af3d13616131a2571
#
_entry.id   79c7d39f59c4983af3d13616131a2571
#
_cell.length_a   1.000
_cell.length_b   1.000
_cell.length_c   1.000
_cell.angle_alpha   90.00
_cell.angle_beta   90.00
_cell.angle_gamma   90.00
#
_symmetry.space_group_name_H-M   'P 1'
#
loop_
_entity.id
_entity.type
_entity.pdbx_description
1 polymer ?
#
loop_
_entity_poly.entity_id
_entity_poly.type
_entity_poly.pdbx_seq_one_letter_code
_entity_poly.pdbx_strand_id
1 'polypeptide(L)'
;MWRYLCLAAAAQALAPPKINLGDYLVQRAVQQQLNYMADLKNEPLGNWLKGFQSHEHLDSRSPRRFPGTYSAAFGQLNKPFQEYLVDMGTAEKEVVEIAVAPRRRLSARELANPFLAKQAMEIYEEVIDPQQVLLRLVTTADVMVDTWAFQFEELAKADEERVAL
;
A
#
# COMPACT_ATOMS: atom_id res chain seq x y z
N MET A 1 44.69 3.80 -15.95
CA MET A 1 43.91 2.88 -15.11
C MET A 1 42.63 3.51 -14.56
N TRP A 2 42.60 4.71 -14.03
CA TRP A 2 41.41 5.36 -13.42
C TRP A 2 40.24 5.60 -14.39
N ARG A 3 40.48 5.86 -15.66
CA ARG A 3 39.43 6.09 -16.67
C ARG A 3 38.54 4.87 -16.93
N TYR A 4 39.10 3.68 -16.84
CA TYR A 4 38.35 2.44 -17.04
C TYR A 4 37.49 2.06 -15.81
N LEU A 5 37.94 2.43 -14.61
CA LEU A 5 37.16 2.27 -13.38
C LEU A 5 35.92 3.17 -13.36
N CYS A 6 36.04 4.42 -13.83
CA CYS A 6 34.88 5.34 -13.92
C CYS A 6 33.87 4.88 -14.97
N LEU A 7 34.31 4.31 -16.11
CA LEU A 7 33.41 3.78 -17.12
C LEU A 7 32.68 2.51 -16.66
N ALA A 8 33.34 1.64 -15.91
CA ALA A 8 32.70 0.46 -15.33
C ALA A 8 31.66 0.83 -14.25
N ALA A 9 31.95 1.82 -13.43
CA ALA A 9 31.00 2.33 -12.44
C ALA A 9 29.80 3.02 -13.10
N ALA A 10 30.03 3.78 -14.18
CA ALA A 10 28.95 4.42 -14.95
C ALA A 10 28.08 3.39 -15.70
N ALA A 11 28.68 2.30 -16.20
CA ALA A 11 27.92 1.22 -16.85
C ALA A 11 27.04 0.44 -15.85
N GLN A 12 27.49 0.27 -14.61
CA GLN A 12 26.67 -0.31 -13.54
C GLN A 12 25.52 0.61 -13.12
N ALA A 13 25.71 1.93 -13.15
CA ALA A 13 24.67 2.90 -12.85
C ALA A 13 23.60 3.00 -13.95
N LEU A 14 23.91 2.57 -15.17
CA LEU A 14 23.00 2.54 -16.34
C LEU A 14 22.32 1.18 -16.55
N ALA A 15 22.70 0.15 -15.77
CA ALA A 15 22.01 -1.12 -15.84
C ALA A 15 20.57 -0.93 -15.33
N PRO A 16 19.55 -1.34 -16.10
CA PRO A 16 18.17 -1.23 -15.63
C PRO A 16 18.05 -1.97 -14.30
N PRO A 17 17.33 -1.39 -13.32
CA PRO A 17 17.12 -2.06 -12.04
C PRO A 17 16.53 -3.44 -12.31
N LYS A 18 17.06 -4.47 -11.65
CA LYS A 18 16.48 -5.81 -11.70
C LYS A 18 15.12 -5.74 -10.99
N ILE A 19 14.07 -5.59 -11.78
CA ILE A 19 12.70 -5.52 -11.28
C ILE A 19 12.26 -6.94 -10.96
N ASN A 20 11.96 -7.22 -9.71
CA ASN A 20 11.25 -8.42 -9.32
C ASN A 20 9.75 -8.16 -9.51
N LEU A 21 9.12 -8.87 -10.45
CA LEU A 21 7.70 -8.71 -10.74
C LEU A 21 6.84 -9.01 -9.51
N GLY A 22 7.23 -9.97 -8.67
CA GLY A 22 6.53 -10.30 -7.43
C GLY A 22 6.55 -9.14 -6.43
N ASP A 23 7.69 -8.47 -6.25
CA ASP A 23 7.78 -7.29 -5.39
C ASP A 23 6.87 -6.17 -5.90
N TYR A 24 6.82 -5.98 -7.22
CA TYR A 24 5.96 -4.97 -7.82
C TYR A 24 4.48 -5.30 -7.67
N LEU A 25 4.08 -6.55 -7.88
CA LEU A 25 2.69 -7.00 -7.70
C LEU A 25 2.22 -6.79 -6.26
N VAL A 26 3.00 -7.24 -5.28
CA VAL A 26 2.64 -7.06 -3.86
C VAL A 26 2.62 -5.57 -3.48
N GLN A 27 3.58 -4.79 -3.94
CA GLN A 27 3.57 -3.33 -3.76
C GLN A 27 2.27 -2.71 -4.30
N ARG A 28 1.84 -3.09 -5.51
CA ARG A 28 0.60 -2.59 -6.11
C ARG A 28 -0.64 -3.05 -5.37
N ALA A 29 -0.66 -4.31 -4.90
CA ALA A 29 -1.74 -4.83 -4.08
C ALA A 29 -1.88 -4.05 -2.76
N VAL A 30 -0.77 -3.74 -2.07
CA VAL A 30 -0.76 -2.90 -0.87
C VAL A 30 -1.31 -1.50 -1.18
N GLN A 31 -0.86 -0.86 -2.25
CA GLN A 31 -1.34 0.46 -2.67
C GLN A 31 -2.85 0.46 -2.95
N GLN A 32 -3.35 -0.57 -3.63
CA GLN A 32 -4.77 -0.70 -3.93
C GLN A 32 -5.60 -0.94 -2.67
N GLN A 33 -5.13 -1.77 -1.74
CA GLN A 33 -5.79 -1.98 -0.47
C GLN A 33 -5.82 -0.70 0.38
N LEU A 34 -4.74 0.07 0.44
CA LEU A 34 -4.72 1.36 1.13
C LEU A 34 -5.74 2.35 0.54
N ASN A 35 -5.86 2.42 -0.78
CA ASN A 35 -6.87 3.24 -1.43
C ASN A 35 -8.28 2.77 -1.08
N TYR A 36 -8.54 1.47 -1.15
CA TYR A 36 -9.84 0.89 -0.82
C TYR A 36 -10.24 1.16 0.63
N MET A 37 -9.32 0.99 1.59
CA MET A 37 -9.58 1.28 3.00
C MET A 37 -9.87 2.76 3.23
N ALA A 38 -9.18 3.65 2.53
CA ALA A 38 -9.43 5.08 2.61
C ALA A 38 -10.81 5.46 2.02
N ASP A 39 -11.25 4.81 0.94
CA ASP A 39 -12.57 5.02 0.35
C ASP A 39 -13.70 4.52 1.26
N LEU A 40 -13.48 3.39 1.93
CA LEU A 40 -14.39 2.85 2.93
C LEU A 40 -14.32 3.55 4.29
N LYS A 41 -13.40 4.51 4.47
CA LYS A 41 -13.13 5.19 5.74
C LYS A 41 -12.75 4.22 6.88
N ASN A 42 -12.10 3.12 6.54
CA ASN A 42 -11.54 2.18 7.51
C ASN A 42 -10.13 2.64 7.89
N GLU A 43 -10.06 3.70 8.71
CA GLU A 43 -8.80 4.29 9.15
C GLU A 43 -7.94 3.34 9.98
N PRO A 44 -8.48 2.56 10.94
CA PRO A 44 -7.66 1.68 11.78
C PRO A 44 -6.89 0.65 10.96
N LEU A 45 -7.56 -0.05 10.08
CA LEU A 45 -6.93 -1.05 9.22
C LEU A 45 -5.96 -0.42 8.22
N GLY A 46 -6.33 0.75 7.66
CA GLY A 46 -5.45 1.52 6.78
C GLY A 46 -4.17 1.98 7.47
N ASN A 47 -4.28 2.47 8.70
CA ASN A 47 -3.13 2.91 9.50
C ASN A 47 -2.25 1.73 9.92
N TRP A 48 -2.85 0.61 10.29
CA TRP A 48 -2.12 -0.62 10.57
C TRP A 48 -1.31 -1.08 9.35
N LEU A 49 -1.92 -1.13 8.16
CA LEU A 49 -1.24 -1.56 6.93
C LEU A 49 -0.11 -0.60 6.53
N LYS A 50 -0.26 0.71 6.76
CA LYS A 50 0.82 1.70 6.58
C LYS A 50 1.98 1.49 7.54
N GLY A 51 1.66 1.20 8.81
CA GLY A 51 2.64 0.95 9.86
C GLY A 51 3.37 -0.38 9.67
N PHE A 52 2.70 -1.37 9.08
CA PHE A 52 3.30 -2.66 8.82
C PHE A 52 4.53 -2.51 7.92
N GLN A 53 5.71 -2.87 8.44
CA GLN A 53 6.99 -2.71 7.74
C GLN A 53 7.31 -1.26 7.28
N SER A 54 6.73 -0.25 7.93
CA SER A 54 6.95 1.17 7.62
C SER A 54 6.62 1.56 6.18
N HIS A 55 5.51 1.06 5.65
CA HIS A 55 5.07 1.32 4.28
C HIS A 55 4.24 2.60 4.10
N GLU A 56 4.39 3.59 4.99
CA GLU A 56 3.72 4.90 4.86
C GLU A 56 3.96 5.58 3.50
N HIS A 57 5.11 5.32 2.89
CA HIS A 57 5.47 5.86 1.58
C HIS A 57 4.66 5.27 0.42
N LEU A 58 3.99 4.14 0.60
CA LEU A 58 3.13 3.51 -0.42
C LEU A 58 1.73 4.15 -0.48
N ASP A 59 1.33 4.91 0.54
CA ASP A 59 0.06 5.63 0.53
C ASP A 59 0.10 6.78 -0.48
N SER A 60 -0.68 6.67 -1.55
CA SER A 60 -0.77 7.68 -2.60
C SER A 60 -1.34 9.02 -2.11
N ARG A 61 -2.04 9.02 -0.97
CA ARG A 61 -2.65 10.20 -0.33
C ARG A 61 -1.75 10.85 0.72
N SER A 62 -0.57 10.27 0.98
CA SER A 62 0.36 10.86 1.93
C SER A 62 0.78 12.26 1.47
N PRO A 63 0.68 13.31 2.33
CA PRO A 63 1.08 14.67 1.99
C PRO A 63 2.58 14.81 1.66
N ARG A 64 3.38 13.80 1.99
CA ARG A 64 4.82 13.75 1.66
C ARG A 64 5.07 13.34 0.20
N ARG A 65 4.04 12.95 -0.55
CA ARG A 65 4.15 12.64 -1.98
C ARG A 65 3.79 13.83 -2.83
N PHE A 66 4.58 14.04 -3.88
CA PHE A 66 4.24 15.01 -4.92
C PHE A 66 2.94 14.59 -5.60
N PRO A 67 1.92 15.48 -5.71
CA PRO A 67 0.69 15.19 -6.41
C PRO A 67 1.01 14.76 -7.85
N GLY A 68 0.46 13.63 -8.28
CA GLY A 68 0.64 13.10 -9.63
C GLY A 68 1.76 12.07 -9.80
N THR A 69 2.62 11.88 -8.85
CA THR A 69 3.53 10.73 -8.83
C THR A 69 2.83 9.54 -8.17
N TYR A 70 1.91 8.93 -8.89
CA TYR A 70 1.66 7.51 -8.69
C TYR A 70 3.02 6.88 -8.93
N SER A 71 3.74 6.62 -7.85
CA SER A 71 5.12 6.21 -8.00
C SER A 71 5.14 4.90 -8.76
N ALA A 72 5.37 5.00 -10.04
CA ALA A 72 5.84 3.91 -10.87
C ALA A 72 7.26 3.47 -10.44
N ALA A 73 7.78 3.98 -9.33
CA ALA A 73 9.03 3.53 -8.78
C ALA A 73 8.85 2.09 -8.32
N PHE A 74 9.51 1.19 -9.02
CA PHE A 74 9.57 -0.23 -8.72
C PHE A 74 10.45 -0.45 -7.49
N GLY A 75 10.17 -1.53 -6.74
CA GLY A 75 11.03 -1.95 -5.65
C GLY A 75 10.95 -1.07 -4.40
N GLN A 76 9.74 -0.62 -4.05
CA GLN A 76 9.49 0.19 -2.85
C GLN A 76 9.09 -0.64 -1.62
N LEU A 77 9.04 -1.96 -1.74
CA LEU A 77 8.93 -2.81 -0.57
C LEU A 77 10.25 -2.80 0.20
N ASN A 78 10.16 -2.68 1.53
CA ASN A 78 11.35 -2.67 2.39
C ASN A 78 12.01 -4.06 2.49
N LYS A 79 11.28 -5.11 2.11
CA LYS A 79 11.73 -6.50 2.07
C LYS A 79 11.26 -7.17 0.78
N PRO A 80 11.93 -8.28 0.34
CA PRO A 80 11.41 -9.11 -0.74
C PRO A 80 9.98 -9.56 -0.46
N PHE A 81 9.14 -9.68 -1.48
CA PHE A 81 7.73 -9.99 -1.32
C PHE A 81 7.46 -11.28 -0.56
N GLN A 82 8.32 -12.30 -0.71
CA GLN A 82 8.18 -13.57 -0.01
C GLN A 82 8.30 -13.38 1.51
N GLU A 83 9.31 -12.64 1.95
CA GLU A 83 9.51 -12.33 3.37
C GLU A 83 8.39 -11.45 3.92
N TYR A 84 7.95 -10.47 3.12
CA TYR A 84 6.84 -9.60 3.47
C TYR A 84 5.53 -10.38 3.73
N LEU A 85 5.18 -11.32 2.84
CA LEU A 85 3.99 -12.15 2.99
C LEU A 85 4.11 -13.14 4.16
N VAL A 86 5.30 -13.70 4.38
CA VAL A 86 5.55 -14.58 5.54
C VAL A 86 5.45 -13.81 6.85
N ASP A 87 6.06 -12.65 6.94
CA ASP A 87 5.98 -11.79 8.12
C ASP A 87 4.52 -11.43 8.46
N MET A 88 3.72 -11.09 7.43
CA MET A 88 2.30 -10.79 7.61
C MET A 88 1.50 -12.02 8.03
N GLY A 89 1.78 -13.19 7.47
CA GLY A 89 1.08 -14.44 7.81
C GLY A 89 1.40 -14.95 9.21
N THR A 90 2.55 -14.56 9.77
CA THR A 90 3.01 -14.94 11.12
C THR A 90 2.77 -13.86 12.17
N ALA A 91 2.33 -12.67 11.76
CA ALA A 91 2.05 -11.57 12.68
C ALA A 91 0.85 -11.91 13.59
N GLU A 92 0.93 -11.47 14.82
CA GLU A 92 -0.14 -11.64 15.79
C GLU A 92 -1.29 -10.67 15.52
N LYS A 93 -2.49 -11.05 15.98
CA LYS A 93 -3.65 -10.17 15.91
C LYS A 93 -3.45 -8.97 16.82
N GLU A 94 -3.80 -7.80 16.33
CA GLU A 94 -3.68 -6.56 17.05
C GLU A 94 -5.06 -6.00 17.39
N VAL A 95 -5.23 -5.55 18.64
CA VAL A 95 -6.46 -4.88 19.09
C VAL A 95 -6.20 -3.38 19.07
N VAL A 96 -6.99 -2.66 18.29
CA VAL A 96 -6.89 -1.19 18.17
C VAL A 96 -8.11 -0.55 18.80
N GLU A 97 -7.88 0.35 19.74
CA GLU A 97 -8.95 1.17 20.34
C GLU A 97 -9.32 2.33 19.43
N ILE A 98 -10.60 2.43 19.09
CA ILE A 98 -11.14 3.48 18.24
C ILE A 98 -12.06 4.37 19.08
N ALA A 99 -11.69 5.64 19.21
CA ALA A 99 -12.55 6.63 19.83
C ALA A 99 -13.51 7.22 18.79
N VAL A 100 -14.79 6.95 18.95
CA VAL A 100 -15.85 7.42 18.05
C VAL A 100 -16.67 8.49 18.76
N ALA A 101 -17.06 9.51 17.99
CA ALA A 101 -17.96 10.54 18.53
C ALA A 101 -19.27 9.91 19.03
N PRO A 102 -19.76 10.29 20.20
CA PRO A 102 -20.96 9.71 20.77
C PRO A 102 -22.18 9.96 19.86
N ARG A 103 -23.06 8.98 19.78
CA ARG A 103 -24.31 9.11 18.99
C ARG A 103 -25.23 10.23 19.48
N ARG A 104 -25.09 10.63 20.77
CA ARG A 104 -25.81 11.77 21.34
C ARG A 104 -25.14 13.09 20.95
N ARG A 105 -25.93 14.15 20.83
CA ARG A 105 -25.38 15.51 20.72
C ARG A 105 -24.63 15.87 22.01
N LEU A 106 -23.39 16.32 21.87
CA LEU A 106 -22.61 16.88 22.96
C LEU A 106 -23.28 18.20 23.44
N SER A 107 -23.30 18.43 24.73
CA SER A 107 -23.75 19.70 25.30
C SER A 107 -22.76 20.82 24.99
N ALA A 108 -23.21 22.08 25.04
CA ALA A 108 -22.32 23.22 24.80
C ALA A 108 -21.13 23.25 25.79
N ARG A 109 -21.29 22.74 27.00
CA ARG A 109 -20.23 22.63 28.00
C ARG A 109 -19.21 21.57 27.62
N GLU A 110 -19.62 20.43 27.06
CA GLU A 110 -18.74 19.36 26.60
C GLU A 110 -17.97 19.81 25.34
N LEU A 111 -18.62 20.53 24.42
CA LEU A 111 -17.96 21.10 23.24
C LEU A 111 -16.93 22.18 23.58
N ALA A 112 -17.21 22.98 24.62
CA ALA A 112 -16.31 24.05 25.08
C ALA A 112 -15.08 23.51 25.84
N ASN A 113 -15.17 22.30 26.40
CA ASN A 113 -14.09 21.69 27.17
C ASN A 113 -13.57 20.40 26.50
N PRO A 114 -12.36 20.42 25.92
CA PRO A 114 -11.80 19.26 25.19
C PRO A 114 -11.66 18.01 26.09
N PHE A 115 -11.46 18.17 27.40
CA PHE A 115 -11.38 17.03 28.32
C PHE A 115 -12.74 16.34 28.49
N LEU A 116 -13.82 17.10 28.60
CA LEU A 116 -15.18 16.55 28.71
C LEU A 116 -15.61 15.94 27.35
N ALA A 117 -15.26 16.57 26.25
CA ALA A 117 -15.49 16.02 24.90
C ALA A 117 -14.80 14.68 24.74
N LYS A 118 -13.53 14.56 25.17
CA LYS A 118 -12.79 13.31 25.12
C LYS A 118 -13.40 12.21 26.01
N GLN A 119 -13.85 12.56 27.20
CA GLN A 119 -14.53 11.62 28.12
C GLN A 119 -15.89 11.15 27.59
N ALA A 120 -16.52 11.92 26.69
CA ALA A 120 -17.79 11.56 26.08
C ALA A 120 -17.63 10.65 24.85
N MET A 121 -16.40 10.42 24.37
CA MET A 121 -16.15 9.51 23.26
C MET A 121 -16.46 8.06 23.65
N GLU A 122 -17.12 7.36 22.76
CA GLU A 122 -17.33 5.92 22.87
C GLU A 122 -16.09 5.21 22.35
N ILE A 123 -15.52 4.29 23.15
CA ILE A 123 -14.33 3.52 22.75
C ILE A 123 -14.81 2.15 22.28
N TYR A 124 -14.43 1.81 21.07
CA TYR A 124 -14.65 0.48 20.48
C TYR A 124 -13.30 -0.18 20.26
N GLU A 125 -13.26 -1.48 20.48
CA GLU A 125 -12.10 -2.30 20.14
C GLU A 125 -12.33 -2.95 18.76
N GLU A 126 -11.38 -2.74 17.84
CA GLU A 126 -11.35 -3.44 16.56
C GLU A 126 -10.16 -4.38 16.54
N VAL A 127 -10.43 -5.66 16.23
CA VAL A 127 -9.39 -6.68 16.11
C VAL A 127 -8.91 -6.73 14.67
N ILE A 128 -7.66 -6.37 14.44
CA ILE A 128 -7.01 -6.50 13.15
C ILE A 128 -6.38 -7.88 13.07
N ASP A 129 -6.79 -8.65 12.06
CA ASP A 129 -6.27 -9.98 11.76
C ASP A 129 -5.34 -9.92 10.54
N PRO A 130 -4.01 -10.00 10.74
CA PRO A 130 -3.04 -9.91 9.64
C PRO A 130 -3.22 -10.99 8.57
N GLN A 131 -3.70 -12.18 8.95
CA GLN A 131 -3.95 -13.27 8.00
C GLN A 131 -5.09 -12.93 7.04
N GLN A 132 -6.12 -12.23 7.51
CA GLN A 132 -7.19 -11.75 6.63
C GLN A 132 -6.70 -10.65 5.68
N VAL A 133 -5.82 -9.78 6.17
CA VAL A 133 -5.18 -8.75 5.32
C VAL A 133 -4.31 -9.41 4.26
N LEU A 134 -3.50 -10.39 4.64
CA LEU A 134 -2.69 -11.19 3.72
C LEU A 134 -3.55 -11.83 2.63
N LEU A 135 -4.65 -12.49 3.00
CA LEU A 135 -5.54 -13.11 2.03
C LEU A 135 -6.10 -12.10 1.03
N ARG A 136 -6.49 -10.92 1.50
CA ARG A 136 -6.95 -9.83 0.62
C ARG A 136 -5.86 -9.33 -0.32
N LEU A 137 -4.61 -9.19 0.16
CA LEU A 137 -3.48 -8.78 -0.67
C LEU A 137 -3.20 -9.81 -1.76
N VAL A 138 -3.16 -11.10 -1.43
CA VAL A 138 -2.94 -12.16 -2.40
C VAL A 138 -4.07 -12.19 -3.44
N THR A 139 -5.34 -12.15 -2.99
CA THR A 139 -6.47 -12.10 -3.92
C THR A 139 -6.42 -10.87 -4.83
N THR A 140 -6.01 -9.71 -4.29
CA THR A 140 -5.86 -8.49 -5.10
C THR A 140 -4.74 -8.64 -6.12
N ALA A 141 -3.62 -9.25 -5.74
CA ALA A 141 -2.51 -9.52 -6.64
C ALA A 141 -2.92 -10.49 -7.77
N ASP A 142 -3.65 -11.54 -7.46
CA ASP A 142 -4.15 -12.51 -8.45
C ASP A 142 -5.06 -11.83 -9.48
N VAL A 143 -6.02 -11.01 -9.03
CA VAL A 143 -6.89 -10.24 -9.94
C VAL A 143 -6.10 -9.28 -10.82
N MET A 144 -5.02 -8.69 -10.29
CA MET A 144 -4.12 -7.84 -11.09
C MET A 144 -3.38 -8.64 -12.16
N VAL A 145 -2.90 -9.83 -11.84
CA VAL A 145 -2.22 -10.70 -12.81
C VAL A 145 -3.16 -11.01 -13.98
N ASP A 146 -4.39 -11.44 -13.70
CA ASP A 146 -5.38 -11.75 -14.73
C ASP A 146 -5.70 -10.52 -15.59
N THR A 147 -5.88 -9.36 -14.95
CA THR A 147 -6.16 -8.11 -15.65
C THR A 147 -5.00 -7.71 -16.56
N TRP A 148 -3.77 -7.82 -16.09
CA TRP A 148 -2.59 -7.47 -16.88
C TRP A 148 -2.35 -8.45 -18.01
N ALA A 149 -2.55 -9.75 -17.78
CA ALA A 149 -2.46 -10.76 -18.83
C ALA A 149 -3.40 -10.42 -20.00
N PHE A 150 -4.66 -10.11 -19.68
CA PHE A 150 -5.63 -9.68 -20.69
C PHE A 150 -5.20 -8.40 -21.41
N GLN A 151 -4.72 -7.38 -20.67
CA GLN A 151 -4.28 -6.11 -21.27
C GLN A 151 -3.06 -6.32 -22.20
N PHE A 152 -2.12 -7.17 -21.82
CA PHE A 152 -0.95 -7.48 -22.66
C PHE A 152 -1.33 -8.23 -23.93
N GLU A 153 -2.29 -9.14 -23.87
CA GLU A 153 -2.82 -9.81 -25.04
C GLU A 153 -3.48 -8.82 -26.02
N GLU A 154 -4.27 -7.89 -25.51
CA GLU A 154 -4.91 -6.86 -26.34
C GLU A 154 -3.88 -5.91 -26.97
N LEU A 155 -2.85 -5.52 -26.22
CA LEU A 155 -1.75 -4.71 -26.76
C LEU A 155 -0.97 -5.46 -27.83
N ALA A 156 -0.68 -6.74 -27.64
CA ALA A 156 0.02 -7.55 -28.65
C ALA A 156 -0.77 -7.64 -29.96
N LYS A 157 -2.10 -7.87 -29.87
CA LYS A 157 -2.97 -7.87 -31.06
C LYS A 157 -2.97 -6.51 -31.78
N ALA A 158 -3.05 -5.41 -31.03
CA ALA A 158 -3.02 -4.08 -31.60
C ALA A 158 -1.69 -3.75 -32.28
N ASP A 159 -0.57 -4.25 -31.77
CA ASP A 159 0.74 -4.08 -32.40
C ASP A 159 0.87 -4.93 -33.67
N GLU A 160 0.37 -6.17 -33.69
CA GLU A 160 0.33 -7.00 -34.89
C GLU A 160 -0.48 -6.35 -36.02
N GLU A 161 -1.63 -5.75 -35.70
CA GLU A 161 -2.46 -5.03 -36.69
C GLU A 161 -1.73 -3.79 -37.26
N ARG A 162 -0.94 -3.09 -36.43
CA ARG A 162 -0.15 -1.93 -36.91
C ARG A 162 1.00 -2.32 -37.85
N VAL A 163 1.59 -3.48 -37.64
CA VAL A 163 2.70 -3.96 -38.46
C VAL A 163 2.19 -4.53 -39.82
N ALA A 164 0.92 -4.94 -39.88
CA ALA A 164 0.29 -5.48 -41.08
C ALA A 164 -0.21 -4.39 -42.08
N LEU A 165 -0.18 -3.11 -41.69
CA LEU A 165 -0.54 -1.94 -42.51
C LEU A 165 0.72 -1.30 -43.11
#